data_4f60edf592575f4814707795fb81fb10
#
_entry.id   4f60edf592575f4814707795fb81fb10
#
_cell.length_a   1.000
_cell.length_b   1.000
_cell.length_c   1.000
_cell.angle_alpha   90.00
_cell.angle_beta   90.00
_cell.angle_gamma   90.00
#
_symmetry.space_group_name_H-M   'P 1'
#
loop_
_entity.id
_entity.type
_entity.pdbx_description
1 polymer ?
#
loop_
_entity_poly.entity_id
_entity_poly.type
_entity_poly.pdbx_seq_one_letter_code
_entity_poly.pdbx_strand_id
1 'polypeptide(L)'
;MSRTEPLSTTGSAVSAVTGHAPALDDRAAALPPCPITALDAQALSRALHARDFSCREVMQAYLARIHALNPRHGAIVNLADDDVLLAQADEADAELSAGRSRGWMHGMPQAIKDTAHAVGFPTTFGSPLLKDARPAQDSLHVARMKAAGAIVIGKTNMPEFGLGSHTYNRVFGATPNAWDPTVSAGGSSGGASVALALRMLPVADGSDFMGSLRNPAGWNHHFGLRPSQGRVPAHPKPELFVSQLATDGPMGRRVHDVARLLGIQAGFDARAPLSLGEPAGAGPGAAHDTSTRFLPPPDASVRGLRVAWLGDLGGRLATEAGILQTCEAALQTMAREGAHIEPARIDIDLDAVWDAWLVWRRALVAPAVAAVTAAPGTRDQVKPEALWEHDQAQGLSFTAFMQASAVRGQLLHRLLALFEHHDLLALPTAQLWPFPIAQTWPRAIDGRAMDTYHRWMEVTLYATFAGLPAISVPAGFHPNGRWPCGLQLIGRPRADAALLAAAAGYEALIEPLLQRLPPAIGG
;
A
#
# COMPACT_ATOMS: atom_id res chain seq x y z
N MET A 1 29.20 18.07 -8.36
CA MET A 1 29.03 16.96 -7.39
C MET A 1 28.99 17.57 -6.01
N SER A 2 27.80 17.98 -5.56
CA SER A 2 27.58 18.47 -4.20
C SER A 2 27.23 17.25 -3.35
N ARG A 3 28.07 16.94 -2.36
CA ARG A 3 27.75 15.91 -1.36
C ARG A 3 26.49 16.34 -0.63
N THR A 4 25.48 15.46 -0.60
CA THR A 4 24.28 15.65 0.20
C THR A 4 24.71 15.76 1.66
N GLU A 5 24.44 16.89 2.32
CA GLU A 5 24.62 16.99 3.77
C GLU A 5 23.65 16.00 4.45
N PRO A 6 24.16 15.18 5.38
CA PRO A 6 23.29 14.31 6.17
C PRO A 6 22.36 15.16 7.06
N LEU A 7 21.20 14.63 7.41
CA LEU A 7 20.31 15.25 8.38
C LEU A 7 21.09 15.55 9.67
N SER A 8 21.26 16.84 9.98
CA SER A 8 22.01 17.30 11.14
C SER A 8 21.52 16.61 12.43
N THR A 9 22.46 16.06 13.19
CA THR A 9 22.22 15.44 14.51
C THR A 9 22.11 16.46 15.64
N THR A 10 22.01 17.77 15.34
CA THR A 10 21.82 18.77 16.39
C THR A 10 20.45 18.55 17.03
N GLY A 11 20.53 18.00 18.22
CA GLY A 11 19.38 17.68 19.05
C GLY A 11 18.57 18.92 19.46
N SER A 12 17.59 19.24 18.66
CA SER A 12 16.38 19.81 19.17
C SER A 12 15.57 18.63 19.71
N ALA A 13 15.41 18.54 21.01
CA ALA A 13 14.54 17.57 21.63
C ALA A 13 13.16 17.73 20.98
N VAL A 14 12.88 16.91 19.98
CA VAL A 14 11.51 16.74 19.47
C VAL A 14 10.74 16.28 20.69
N SER A 15 9.86 17.14 21.17
CA SER A 15 8.91 16.82 22.23
C SER A 15 8.38 15.44 21.91
N ALA A 16 8.68 14.48 22.79
CA ALA A 16 8.22 13.11 22.63
C ALA A 16 6.76 13.16 22.23
N VAL A 17 6.36 12.32 21.27
CA VAL A 17 4.96 12.13 20.89
C VAL A 17 4.24 11.64 22.15
N THR A 18 3.88 12.56 23.04
CA THR A 18 3.13 12.34 24.26
C THR A 18 1.63 12.40 23.96
N GLY A 19 1.22 11.70 22.89
CA GLY A 19 -0.08 11.08 22.91
C GLY A 19 0.07 9.87 23.83
N HIS A 20 -0.47 9.92 25.02
CA HIS A 20 -0.54 8.77 25.91
C HIS A 20 -1.24 7.64 25.15
N ALA A 21 -0.47 6.72 24.55
CA ALA A 21 -1.00 5.39 24.33
C ALA A 21 -1.32 4.85 25.73
N PRO A 22 -2.56 4.45 26.02
CA PRO A 22 -2.86 3.81 27.28
C PRO A 22 -1.91 2.64 27.45
N ALA A 23 -1.40 2.43 28.69
CA ALA A 23 -0.53 1.31 29.01
C ALA A 23 -1.18 0.04 28.44
N LEU A 24 -0.47 -0.63 27.53
CA LEU A 24 -0.99 -1.79 26.84
C LEU A 24 -1.17 -2.90 27.88
N ASP A 25 -2.41 -3.18 28.23
CA ASP A 25 -2.75 -4.42 28.94
C ASP A 25 -2.61 -5.55 27.92
N ASP A 26 -1.49 -6.27 27.97
CA ASP A 26 -1.17 -7.41 27.10
C ASP A 26 -2.18 -8.58 27.23
N ARG A 27 -3.18 -8.44 28.11
CA ARG A 27 -4.18 -9.46 28.44
C ARG A 27 -5.57 -9.17 27.85
N ALA A 28 -5.72 -8.23 26.93
CA ALA A 28 -7.01 -8.09 26.25
C ALA A 28 -7.31 -9.40 25.52
N ALA A 29 -8.36 -10.11 25.96
CA ALA A 29 -8.78 -11.35 25.34
C ALA A 29 -9.02 -11.13 23.83
N ALA A 30 -8.58 -12.08 22.99
CA ALA A 30 -8.84 -12.03 21.56
C ALA A 30 -10.36 -11.92 21.32
N LEU A 31 -10.75 -11.14 20.32
CA LEU A 31 -12.15 -11.04 19.95
C LEU A 31 -12.66 -12.39 19.43
N PRO A 32 -13.88 -12.77 19.81
CA PRO A 32 -14.46 -14.00 19.31
C PRO A 32 -14.56 -14.00 17.78
N PRO A 33 -14.45 -15.16 17.12
CA PRO A 33 -14.65 -15.27 15.69
C PRO A 33 -16.03 -14.71 15.28
N CYS A 34 -16.04 -13.87 14.24
CA CYS A 34 -17.28 -13.38 13.64
C CYS A 34 -17.39 -13.98 12.23
N PRO A 35 -18.42 -14.74 11.91
CA PRO A 35 -18.56 -15.41 10.61
C PRO A 35 -18.54 -14.42 9.44
N ILE A 36 -19.14 -13.23 9.59
CA ILE A 36 -19.19 -12.20 8.54
C ILE A 36 -17.79 -11.64 8.25
N THR A 37 -17.09 -11.17 9.30
CA THR A 37 -15.77 -10.54 9.10
C THR A 37 -14.65 -11.56 8.83
N ALA A 38 -14.91 -12.87 9.03
CA ALA A 38 -14.00 -13.95 8.66
C ALA A 38 -13.95 -14.17 7.15
N LEU A 39 -15.05 -13.92 6.43
CA LEU A 39 -15.12 -14.06 4.97
C LEU A 39 -14.07 -13.16 4.29
N ASP A 40 -13.44 -13.68 3.23
CA ASP A 40 -12.75 -12.81 2.27
C ASP A 40 -13.77 -11.94 1.53
N ALA A 41 -13.30 -10.92 0.81
CA ALA A 41 -14.22 -9.97 0.20
C ALA A 41 -15.04 -10.58 -0.94
N GLN A 42 -14.50 -11.57 -1.65
CA GLN A 42 -15.24 -12.28 -2.69
C GLN A 42 -16.36 -13.13 -2.09
N ALA A 43 -16.10 -13.85 -1.00
CA ALA A 43 -17.10 -14.62 -0.29
C ALA A 43 -18.17 -13.70 0.34
N LEU A 44 -17.75 -12.56 0.91
CA LEU A 44 -18.65 -11.55 1.45
C LEU A 44 -19.59 -10.98 0.38
N SER A 45 -19.04 -10.63 -0.80
CA SER A 45 -19.86 -10.16 -1.92
C SER A 45 -20.91 -11.19 -2.33
N ARG A 46 -20.51 -12.46 -2.44
CA ARG A 46 -21.46 -13.55 -2.78
C ARG A 46 -22.56 -13.69 -1.73
N ALA A 47 -22.21 -13.67 -0.45
CA ALA A 47 -23.17 -13.79 0.65
C ALA A 47 -24.18 -12.63 0.66
N LEU A 48 -23.73 -11.39 0.42
CA LEU A 48 -24.61 -10.22 0.28
C LEU A 48 -25.58 -10.37 -0.91
N HIS A 49 -25.08 -10.78 -2.08
CA HIS A 49 -25.94 -10.96 -3.26
C HIS A 49 -26.88 -12.17 -3.15
N ALA A 50 -26.47 -13.23 -2.43
CA ALA A 50 -27.32 -14.35 -2.09
C ALA A 50 -28.33 -14.04 -0.96
N ARG A 51 -28.12 -12.89 -0.26
CA ARG A 51 -28.89 -12.50 0.95
C ARG A 51 -28.73 -13.47 2.12
N ASP A 52 -27.56 -14.13 2.21
CA ASP A 52 -27.18 -14.88 3.39
C ASP A 52 -26.99 -13.95 4.60
N PHE A 53 -26.55 -12.71 4.32
CA PHE A 53 -26.47 -11.57 5.23
C PHE A 53 -27.01 -10.31 4.54
N SER A 54 -27.67 -9.45 5.32
CA SER A 54 -28.01 -8.09 4.88
C SER A 54 -26.80 -7.16 4.90
N CYS A 55 -26.84 -6.08 4.12
CA CYS A 55 -25.83 -5.01 4.18
C CYS A 55 -25.78 -4.40 5.59
N ARG A 56 -26.93 -4.29 6.28
CA ARG A 56 -27.00 -3.80 7.65
C ARG A 56 -26.27 -4.73 8.63
N GLU A 57 -26.48 -6.05 8.57
CA GLU A 57 -25.76 -7.01 9.43
C GLU A 57 -24.26 -6.98 9.17
N VAL A 58 -23.85 -6.86 7.90
CA VAL A 58 -22.45 -6.70 7.53
C VAL A 58 -21.88 -5.41 8.14
N MET A 59 -22.55 -4.27 7.98
CA MET A 59 -22.09 -3.00 8.55
C MET A 59 -21.97 -3.09 10.07
N GLN A 60 -22.98 -3.63 10.76
CA GLN A 60 -22.93 -3.84 12.21
C GLN A 60 -21.74 -4.70 12.65
N ALA A 61 -21.47 -5.80 11.94
CA ALA A 61 -20.36 -6.69 12.26
C ALA A 61 -18.99 -5.99 12.13
N TYR A 62 -18.82 -5.18 11.07
CA TYR A 62 -17.58 -4.41 10.89
C TYR A 62 -17.46 -3.26 11.88
N LEU A 63 -18.53 -2.50 12.16
CA LEU A 63 -18.53 -1.43 13.17
C LEU A 63 -18.20 -1.97 14.57
N ALA A 64 -18.82 -3.07 14.98
CA ALA A 64 -18.51 -3.72 16.26
C ALA A 64 -17.01 -4.07 16.37
N ARG A 65 -16.41 -4.56 15.29
CA ARG A 65 -14.99 -4.88 15.25
C ARG A 65 -14.11 -3.62 15.27
N ILE A 66 -14.50 -2.59 14.54
CA ILE A 66 -13.81 -1.29 14.52
C ILE A 66 -13.84 -0.68 15.93
N HIS A 67 -14.99 -0.62 16.59
CA HIS A 67 -15.11 -0.07 17.95
C HIS A 67 -14.28 -0.84 18.97
N ALA A 68 -14.15 -2.16 18.81
CA ALA A 68 -13.35 -2.98 19.72
C ALA A 68 -11.83 -2.84 19.51
N LEU A 69 -11.35 -2.72 18.28
CA LEU A 69 -9.93 -2.79 17.95
C LEU A 69 -9.29 -1.44 17.60
N ASN A 70 -10.05 -0.56 16.94
CA ASN A 70 -9.50 0.69 16.42
C ASN A 70 -9.03 1.69 17.48
N PRO A 71 -9.63 1.78 18.69
CA PRO A 71 -9.09 2.65 19.74
C PRO A 71 -7.64 2.35 20.12
N ARG A 72 -7.23 1.08 20.00
CA ARG A 72 -5.84 0.64 20.27
C ARG A 72 -4.93 0.80 19.05
N HIS A 73 -5.47 0.74 17.84
CA HIS A 73 -4.67 0.67 16.61
C HIS A 73 -4.67 1.97 15.80
N GLY A 74 -5.65 2.86 15.98
CA GLY A 74 -5.73 4.13 15.23
C GLY A 74 -5.62 3.93 13.71
N ALA A 75 -6.12 2.82 13.20
CA ALA A 75 -5.98 2.43 11.80
C ALA A 75 -6.99 3.14 10.91
N ILE A 76 -8.24 3.27 11.39
CA ILE A 76 -9.32 4.02 10.75
C ILE A 76 -9.49 5.34 11.49
N VAL A 77 -9.49 6.44 10.74
CA VAL A 77 -9.62 7.80 11.25
C VAL A 77 -10.81 8.49 10.58
N ASN A 78 -11.34 9.55 11.20
CA ASN A 78 -12.52 10.24 10.69
C ASN A 78 -13.68 9.27 10.36
N LEU A 79 -13.93 8.29 11.24
CA LEU A 79 -15.06 7.38 11.12
C LEU A 79 -16.37 8.19 11.16
N ALA A 80 -17.30 7.89 10.26
CA ALA A 80 -18.64 8.48 10.28
C ALA A 80 -19.48 7.88 11.41
N ASP A 81 -20.57 8.58 11.76
CA ASP A 81 -21.50 8.14 12.79
C ASP A 81 -22.18 6.83 12.39
N ASP A 82 -22.31 5.91 13.34
CA ASP A 82 -22.89 4.58 13.11
C ASP A 82 -24.29 4.65 12.51
N ASP A 83 -25.14 5.56 13.00
CA ASP A 83 -26.51 5.72 12.50
C ASP A 83 -26.54 6.11 11.01
N VAL A 84 -25.60 6.96 10.57
CA VAL A 84 -25.46 7.35 9.16
C VAL A 84 -25.04 6.15 8.32
N LEU A 85 -24.09 5.35 8.80
CA LEU A 85 -23.58 4.17 8.08
C LEU A 85 -24.63 3.05 8.02
N LEU A 86 -25.39 2.87 9.09
CA LEU A 86 -26.48 1.90 9.13
C LEU A 86 -27.64 2.29 8.21
N ALA A 87 -27.96 3.59 8.12
CA ALA A 87 -28.96 4.08 7.17
C ALA A 87 -28.52 3.84 5.71
N GLN A 88 -27.24 4.05 5.37
CA GLN A 88 -26.71 3.75 4.03
C GLN A 88 -26.73 2.23 3.74
N ALA A 89 -26.51 1.41 4.74
CA ALA A 89 -26.61 -0.04 4.61
C ALA A 89 -28.07 -0.47 4.37
N ASP A 90 -29.07 0.14 5.05
CA ASP A 90 -30.50 -0.09 4.81
C ASP A 90 -30.91 0.30 3.38
N GLU A 91 -30.37 1.42 2.84
CA GLU A 91 -30.59 1.82 1.45
C GLU A 91 -30.03 0.77 0.47
N ALA A 92 -28.82 0.24 0.76
CA ALA A 92 -28.24 -0.83 -0.05
C ALA A 92 -29.06 -2.12 0.02
N ASP A 93 -29.61 -2.50 1.19
CA ASP A 93 -30.53 -3.63 1.34
C ASP A 93 -31.82 -3.44 0.53
N ALA A 94 -32.38 -2.24 0.54
CA ALA A 94 -33.57 -1.92 -0.25
C ALA A 94 -33.29 -2.03 -1.77
N GLU A 95 -32.11 -1.62 -2.22
CA GLU A 95 -31.69 -1.78 -3.62
C GLU A 95 -31.59 -3.24 -4.02
N LEU A 96 -30.88 -4.07 -3.24
CA LEU A 96 -30.79 -5.52 -3.50
C LEU A 96 -32.16 -6.20 -3.48
N SER A 97 -33.05 -5.78 -2.58
CA SER A 97 -34.41 -6.29 -2.49
C SER A 97 -35.25 -5.97 -3.71
N ALA A 98 -34.94 -4.84 -4.37
CA ALA A 98 -35.53 -4.45 -5.64
C ALA A 98 -34.80 -5.01 -6.88
N GLY A 99 -33.89 -5.97 -6.69
CA GLY A 99 -33.10 -6.58 -7.78
C GLY A 99 -32.03 -5.67 -8.37
N ARG A 100 -31.67 -4.56 -7.71
CA ARG A 100 -30.67 -3.60 -8.17
C ARG A 100 -29.38 -3.75 -7.36
N SER A 101 -28.36 -4.34 -7.96
CA SER A 101 -27.00 -4.31 -7.41
C SER A 101 -26.19 -3.21 -8.12
N ARG A 102 -25.38 -2.49 -7.34
CA ARG A 102 -24.40 -1.53 -7.88
C ARG A 102 -23.13 -2.21 -8.39
N GLY A 103 -22.84 -3.44 -7.96
CA GLY A 103 -21.67 -4.20 -8.35
C GLY A 103 -21.04 -4.99 -7.22
N TRP A 104 -19.81 -5.42 -7.42
CA TRP A 104 -19.11 -6.33 -6.51
C TRP A 104 -18.98 -5.81 -5.06
N MET A 105 -18.81 -4.50 -4.88
CA MET A 105 -18.68 -3.89 -3.55
C MET A 105 -20.02 -3.50 -2.90
N HIS A 106 -21.15 -3.92 -3.46
CA HIS A 106 -22.47 -3.50 -2.98
C HIS A 106 -22.64 -3.77 -1.48
N GLY A 107 -22.87 -2.71 -0.70
CA GLY A 107 -23.05 -2.76 0.75
C GLY A 107 -21.77 -2.99 1.58
N MET A 108 -20.61 -3.12 0.97
CA MET A 108 -19.35 -3.34 1.68
C MET A 108 -18.83 -2.05 2.33
N PRO A 109 -18.42 -2.08 3.62
CA PRO A 109 -17.72 -0.95 4.24
C PRO A 109 -16.32 -0.77 3.64
N GLN A 110 -15.96 0.49 3.37
CA GLN A 110 -14.64 0.86 2.83
C GLN A 110 -14.12 2.13 3.50
N ALA A 111 -12.92 2.11 4.07
CA ALA A 111 -12.23 3.30 4.54
C ALA A 111 -11.13 3.67 3.53
N ILE A 112 -11.05 4.95 3.17
CA ILE A 112 -10.21 5.45 2.08
C ILE A 112 -8.89 6.00 2.63
N LYS A 113 -7.75 5.64 2.04
CA LYS A 113 -6.46 6.20 2.45
C LYS A 113 -6.49 7.72 2.45
N ASP A 114 -5.93 8.34 3.48
CA ASP A 114 -6.03 9.79 3.71
C ASP A 114 -5.22 10.68 2.74
N THR A 115 -4.67 10.09 1.66
CA THR A 115 -4.18 10.80 0.48
C THR A 115 -5.25 11.02 -0.59
N ALA A 116 -6.29 10.18 -0.62
CA ALA A 116 -7.32 10.22 -1.64
C ALA A 116 -8.55 11.00 -1.17
N HIS A 117 -9.11 11.79 -2.07
CA HIS A 117 -10.33 12.55 -1.81
C HIS A 117 -11.55 11.63 -1.73
N ALA A 118 -12.32 11.78 -0.66
CA ALA A 118 -13.64 11.18 -0.48
C ALA A 118 -14.61 12.27 0.01
N VAL A 119 -15.56 12.66 -0.84
CA VAL A 119 -16.56 13.67 -0.47
C VAL A 119 -17.32 13.21 0.77
N GLY A 120 -17.50 14.13 1.71
CA GLY A 120 -18.06 13.87 3.03
C GLY A 120 -17.00 13.74 4.14
N PHE A 121 -15.75 13.45 3.80
CA PHE A 121 -14.66 13.24 4.75
C PHE A 121 -13.52 14.24 4.55
N PRO A 122 -12.82 14.66 5.63
CA PRO A 122 -11.57 15.41 5.48
C PRO A 122 -10.52 14.59 4.73
N THR A 123 -9.65 15.27 3.98
CA THR A 123 -8.43 14.67 3.41
C THR A 123 -7.25 15.44 3.97
N THR A 124 -6.67 14.91 5.03
CA THR A 124 -5.72 15.64 5.86
C THR A 124 -4.26 15.44 5.44
N PHE A 125 -3.95 14.42 4.64
CA PHE A 125 -2.58 13.98 4.37
C PHE A 125 -1.76 13.76 5.65
N GLY A 126 -2.41 13.51 6.80
CA GLY A 126 -1.76 13.42 8.09
C GLY A 126 -1.12 14.73 8.59
N SER A 127 -1.43 15.87 7.97
CA SER A 127 -0.84 17.18 8.30
C SER A 127 -1.79 18.04 9.14
N PRO A 128 -1.31 18.64 10.25
CA PRO A 128 -2.10 19.59 11.03
C PRO A 128 -2.62 20.78 10.18
N LEU A 129 -1.88 21.16 9.14
CA LEU A 129 -2.25 22.26 8.25
C LEU A 129 -3.47 21.93 7.37
N LEU A 130 -3.78 20.66 7.17
CA LEU A 130 -4.83 20.17 6.30
C LEU A 130 -5.92 19.40 7.06
N LYS A 131 -5.90 19.39 8.40
CA LYS A 131 -6.79 18.55 9.23
C LYS A 131 -8.28 18.74 8.95
N ASP A 132 -8.68 19.93 8.51
CA ASP A 132 -10.07 20.29 8.21
C ASP A 132 -10.33 20.43 6.69
N ALA A 133 -9.36 20.07 5.83
CA ALA A 133 -9.49 20.21 4.38
C ALA A 133 -10.53 19.22 3.83
N ARG A 134 -11.62 19.72 3.25
CA ARG A 134 -12.69 18.91 2.69
C ARG A 134 -12.68 18.99 1.17
N PRO A 135 -12.57 17.85 0.48
CA PRO A 135 -12.55 17.81 -0.98
C PRO A 135 -13.95 18.08 -1.55
N ALA A 136 -14.00 18.82 -2.68
CA ALA A 136 -15.23 19.08 -3.42
C ALA A 136 -15.61 17.93 -4.38
N GLN A 137 -14.69 17.01 -4.66
CA GLN A 137 -14.88 15.87 -5.55
C GLN A 137 -14.09 14.65 -5.06
N ASP A 138 -14.58 13.48 -5.38
CA ASP A 138 -13.88 12.21 -5.12
C ASP A 138 -12.65 12.06 -6.01
N SER A 139 -11.62 11.37 -5.53
CA SER A 139 -10.60 10.78 -6.39
C SER A 139 -11.23 9.73 -7.32
N LEU A 140 -10.69 9.57 -8.54
CA LEU A 140 -11.31 8.70 -9.56
C LEU A 140 -11.55 7.28 -9.05
N HIS A 141 -10.55 6.66 -8.40
CA HIS A 141 -10.70 5.32 -7.88
C HIS A 141 -11.74 5.24 -6.76
N VAL A 142 -11.86 6.29 -5.93
CA VAL A 142 -12.89 6.39 -4.87
C VAL A 142 -14.28 6.48 -5.49
N ALA A 143 -14.46 7.34 -6.50
CA ALA A 143 -15.73 7.45 -7.22
C ALA A 143 -16.14 6.10 -7.85
N ARG A 144 -15.18 5.34 -8.41
CA ARG A 144 -15.42 4.01 -8.97
C ARG A 144 -15.80 2.99 -7.91
N MET A 145 -15.15 2.99 -6.74
CA MET A 145 -15.53 2.12 -5.62
C MET A 145 -16.94 2.43 -5.11
N LYS A 146 -17.29 3.71 -4.95
CA LYS A 146 -18.65 4.14 -4.60
C LYS A 146 -19.67 3.68 -5.65
N ALA A 147 -19.35 3.85 -6.93
CA ALA A 147 -20.20 3.39 -8.03
C ALA A 147 -20.38 1.86 -8.05
N ALA A 148 -19.37 1.10 -7.63
CA ALA A 148 -19.44 -0.34 -7.45
C ALA A 148 -20.19 -0.78 -6.16
N GLY A 149 -20.70 0.18 -5.38
CA GLY A 149 -21.56 -0.05 -4.23
C GLY A 149 -20.89 0.01 -2.86
N ALA A 150 -19.61 0.40 -2.77
CA ALA A 150 -18.94 0.58 -1.49
C ALA A 150 -19.58 1.69 -0.66
N ILE A 151 -19.76 1.43 0.64
CA ILE A 151 -20.16 2.43 1.63
C ILE A 151 -18.89 2.96 2.28
N VAL A 152 -18.57 4.24 2.03
CA VAL A 152 -17.38 4.86 2.62
C VAL A 152 -17.64 5.19 4.08
N ILE A 153 -16.89 4.54 4.98
CA ILE A 153 -17.08 4.66 6.43
C ILE A 153 -16.14 5.67 7.10
N GLY A 154 -15.04 6.04 6.45
CA GLY A 154 -14.00 6.90 7.03
C GLY A 154 -12.74 6.92 6.19
N LYS A 155 -11.63 7.31 6.83
CA LYS A 155 -10.30 7.33 6.22
C LYS A 155 -9.36 6.35 6.90
N THR A 156 -8.24 5.97 6.26
CA THR A 156 -7.20 5.18 6.92
C THR A 156 -5.94 6.00 7.17
N ASN A 157 -5.34 5.80 8.34
CA ASN A 157 -4.19 6.55 8.82
C ASN A 157 -2.94 6.32 7.96
N MET A 158 -2.10 7.36 7.89
CA MET A 158 -0.88 7.39 7.09
C MET A 158 0.16 8.35 7.68
N PRO A 159 1.45 8.28 7.36
CA PRO A 159 2.41 9.32 7.74
C PRO A 159 2.13 10.62 6.99
N GLU A 160 2.48 11.76 7.59
CA GLU A 160 2.27 13.08 6.99
C GLU A 160 2.87 13.15 5.57
N PHE A 161 2.06 13.59 4.59
CA PHE A 161 2.33 13.61 3.13
C PHE A 161 2.71 12.25 2.51
N GLY A 162 2.47 11.13 3.21
CA GLY A 162 2.87 9.81 2.74
C GLY A 162 4.37 9.56 2.80
N LEU A 163 5.13 10.40 3.50
CA LEU A 163 6.59 10.33 3.53
C LEU A 163 7.09 9.38 4.61
N GLY A 164 7.87 8.39 4.17
CA GLY A 164 8.38 7.28 4.99
C GLY A 164 7.41 6.09 5.06
N SER A 165 7.95 4.90 5.38
CA SER A 165 7.16 3.68 5.57
C SER A 165 6.94 3.39 7.06
N HIS A 166 6.59 4.41 7.83
CA HIS A 166 6.15 4.31 9.21
C HIS A 166 4.93 5.21 9.42
N THR A 167 3.80 4.59 9.76
CA THR A 167 2.51 5.28 9.87
C THR A 167 2.37 5.97 11.21
N TYR A 168 2.75 7.25 11.24
CA TYR A 168 2.51 8.17 12.35
C TYR A 168 2.39 9.61 11.85
N ASN A 169 1.59 10.42 12.53
CA ASN A 169 1.46 11.85 12.26
C ASN A 169 0.95 12.60 13.51
N ARG A 170 0.97 13.92 13.44
CA ARG A 170 0.56 14.78 14.57
C ARG A 170 -0.95 15.01 14.67
N VAL A 171 -1.75 14.52 13.71
CA VAL A 171 -3.22 14.65 13.71
C VAL A 171 -3.86 13.46 14.43
N PHE A 172 -3.39 12.24 14.12
CA PHE A 172 -4.03 11.00 14.54
C PHE A 172 -3.11 10.08 15.36
N GLY A 173 -1.84 10.44 15.53
CA GLY A 173 -0.87 9.59 16.21
C GLY A 173 -0.33 8.45 15.33
N ALA A 174 0.19 7.41 15.97
CA ALA A 174 0.79 6.26 15.30
C ALA A 174 -0.20 5.09 15.17
N THR A 175 -0.09 4.35 14.07
CA THR A 175 -0.76 3.06 13.88
C THR A 175 0.23 1.93 14.18
N PRO A 176 0.06 1.16 15.25
CA PRO A 176 0.89 0.02 15.58
C PRO A 176 0.62 -1.16 14.65
N ASN A 177 1.60 -2.07 14.57
CA ASN A 177 1.50 -3.30 13.79
C ASN A 177 0.38 -4.21 14.31
N ALA A 178 -0.33 -4.91 13.41
CA ALA A 178 -1.43 -5.81 13.78
C ALA A 178 -0.95 -7.05 14.56
N TRP A 179 0.29 -7.48 14.37
CA TRP A 179 0.87 -8.68 14.97
C TRP A 179 1.62 -8.38 16.27
N ASP A 180 2.21 -7.20 16.37
CA ASP A 180 2.93 -6.73 17.54
C ASP A 180 2.76 -5.22 17.68
N PRO A 181 1.93 -4.75 18.61
CA PRO A 181 1.64 -3.32 18.74
C PRO A 181 2.83 -2.48 19.26
N THR A 182 3.95 -3.10 19.60
CA THR A 182 5.16 -2.38 20.03
C THR A 182 6.02 -1.91 18.86
N VAL A 183 5.70 -2.36 17.64
CA VAL A 183 6.49 -2.06 16.44
C VAL A 183 5.66 -1.38 15.35
N SER A 184 6.35 -0.83 14.35
CA SER A 184 5.76 -0.14 13.21
C SER A 184 4.86 -1.04 12.37
N ALA A 185 3.70 -0.53 11.94
CA ALA A 185 2.83 -1.16 10.94
C ALA A 185 3.39 -1.11 9.50
N GLY A 186 4.52 -0.43 9.32
CA GLY A 186 4.93 -0.02 7.98
C GLY A 186 4.12 1.18 7.48
N GLY A 187 4.22 1.45 6.20
CA GLY A 187 3.56 2.60 5.57
C GLY A 187 3.95 2.76 4.10
N SER A 188 3.39 3.79 3.48
CA SER A 188 2.52 4.82 4.06
C SER A 188 1.04 4.40 4.18
N SER A 189 0.60 3.25 3.65
CA SER A 189 -0.76 2.72 3.79
C SER A 189 -0.89 1.82 5.04
N GLY A 190 -0.26 2.19 6.18
CA GLY A 190 -0.24 1.34 7.37
C GLY A 190 -1.60 1.21 8.05
N GLY A 191 -2.39 2.29 8.13
CA GLY A 191 -3.75 2.22 8.64
C GLY A 191 -4.63 1.25 7.85
N ALA A 192 -4.60 1.34 6.52
CA ALA A 192 -5.31 0.42 5.62
C ALA A 192 -4.87 -1.04 5.83
N SER A 193 -3.55 -1.25 5.93
CA SER A 193 -2.95 -2.57 6.13
C SER A 193 -3.37 -3.21 7.47
N VAL A 194 -3.31 -2.45 8.55
CA VAL A 194 -3.71 -2.92 9.88
C VAL A 194 -5.21 -3.17 9.95
N ALA A 195 -6.03 -2.27 9.36
CA ALA A 195 -7.48 -2.46 9.30
C ALA A 195 -7.85 -3.76 8.56
N LEU A 196 -7.15 -4.07 7.46
CA LEU A 196 -7.33 -5.30 6.70
C LEU A 196 -6.89 -6.53 7.50
N ALA A 197 -5.70 -6.52 8.10
CA ALA A 197 -5.15 -7.63 8.88
C ALA A 197 -6.02 -7.97 10.09
N LEU A 198 -6.57 -6.97 10.76
CA LEU A 198 -7.49 -7.11 11.90
C LEU A 198 -8.95 -7.31 11.47
N ARG A 199 -9.22 -7.46 10.18
CA ARG A 199 -10.57 -7.68 9.63
C ARG A 199 -11.56 -6.55 9.99
N MET A 200 -11.07 -5.32 10.14
CA MET A 200 -11.90 -4.10 10.25
C MET A 200 -12.37 -3.60 8.87
N LEU A 201 -11.81 -4.13 7.79
CA LEU A 201 -12.21 -3.92 6.40
C LEU A 201 -12.15 -5.24 5.62
N PRO A 202 -13.04 -5.45 4.63
CA PRO A 202 -12.99 -6.63 3.75
C PRO A 202 -11.84 -6.55 2.74
N VAL A 203 -11.62 -5.39 2.17
CA VAL A 203 -10.50 -5.01 1.29
C VAL A 203 -10.03 -3.61 1.67
N ALA A 204 -8.87 -3.17 1.17
CA ALA A 204 -8.38 -1.83 1.41
C ALA A 204 -7.76 -1.23 0.14
N ASP A 205 -7.91 0.10 -0.03
CA ASP A 205 -7.15 0.90 -0.96
C ASP A 205 -5.89 1.45 -0.31
N GLY A 206 -4.96 1.88 -1.14
CA GLY A 206 -3.76 2.56 -0.72
C GLY A 206 -3.05 3.23 -1.89
N SER A 207 -1.85 3.72 -1.65
CA SER A 207 -1.00 4.27 -2.70
C SER A 207 0.46 3.87 -2.48
N ASP A 208 1.24 3.78 -3.55
CA ASP A 208 2.64 3.35 -3.52
C ASP A 208 3.53 4.30 -4.33
N PHE A 209 4.35 5.08 -3.62
CA PHE A 209 5.40 5.91 -4.20
C PHE A 209 6.79 5.26 -4.04
N MET A 210 7.02 4.56 -2.92
CA MET A 210 8.24 3.82 -2.60
C MET A 210 7.91 2.66 -1.66
N GLY A 211 7.08 1.71 -2.14
CA GLY A 211 6.70 0.53 -1.37
C GLY A 211 5.49 0.69 -0.47
N SER A 212 4.73 1.79 -0.57
CA SER A 212 3.67 2.11 0.41
C SER A 212 2.40 1.25 0.32
N LEU A 213 2.27 0.34 -0.66
CA LEU A 213 1.33 -0.78 -0.67
C LEU A 213 2.04 -2.07 -0.24
N ARG A 214 3.28 -2.26 -0.70
CA ARG A 214 4.05 -3.50 -0.55
C ARG A 214 4.64 -3.68 0.85
N ASN A 215 5.31 -2.67 1.40
CA ASN A 215 5.93 -2.73 2.72
C ASN A 215 4.90 -3.02 3.83
N PRO A 216 3.79 -2.23 3.99
CA PRO A 216 2.84 -2.51 5.06
C PRO A 216 2.12 -3.84 4.86
N ALA A 217 1.84 -4.29 3.62
CA ALA A 217 1.29 -5.61 3.35
C ALA A 217 2.21 -6.73 3.84
N GLY A 218 3.52 -6.63 3.54
CA GLY A 218 4.52 -7.59 4.01
C GLY A 218 4.61 -7.65 5.54
N TRP A 219 4.53 -6.51 6.22
CA TRP A 219 4.62 -6.44 7.68
C TRP A 219 3.31 -6.73 8.42
N ASN A 220 2.17 -6.83 7.72
CA ASN A 220 0.88 -7.21 8.30
C ASN A 220 0.28 -8.48 7.69
N HIS A 221 1.06 -9.24 6.89
CA HIS A 221 0.74 -10.59 6.44
C HIS A 221 -0.47 -10.69 5.50
N HIS A 222 -0.48 -9.88 4.46
CA HIS A 222 -1.48 -9.93 3.40
C HIS A 222 -0.88 -9.51 2.06
N PHE A 223 -1.70 -9.43 1.01
CA PHE A 223 -1.28 -9.05 -0.34
C PHE A 223 -1.46 -7.55 -0.57
N GLY A 224 -0.46 -6.89 -1.17
CA GLY A 224 -0.52 -5.49 -1.54
C GLY A 224 0.08 -5.27 -2.92
N LEU A 225 -0.72 -4.78 -3.85
CA LEU A 225 -0.32 -4.60 -5.23
C LEU A 225 -0.03 -3.12 -5.53
N ARG A 226 1.21 -2.84 -5.97
CA ARG A 226 1.52 -1.67 -6.77
C ARG A 226 1.20 -1.98 -8.22
N PRO A 227 0.14 -1.42 -8.83
CA PRO A 227 -0.14 -1.66 -10.24
C PRO A 227 0.90 -1.01 -11.17
N SER A 228 0.89 -1.40 -12.43
CA SER A 228 1.62 -0.70 -13.49
C SER A 228 1.30 0.78 -13.47
N GLN A 229 2.31 1.61 -13.75
CA GLN A 229 2.13 3.06 -13.87
C GLN A 229 0.97 3.40 -14.82
N GLY A 230 0.03 4.24 -14.37
CA GLY A 230 -1.17 4.62 -15.12
C GLY A 230 -2.30 3.59 -15.15
N ARG A 231 -2.16 2.41 -14.53
CA ARG A 231 -3.23 1.41 -14.47
C ARG A 231 -4.44 1.91 -13.69
N VAL A 232 -4.22 2.55 -12.56
CA VAL A 232 -5.22 3.30 -11.80
C VAL A 232 -5.04 4.78 -12.12
N PRO A 233 -6.02 5.43 -12.76
CA PRO A 233 -5.90 6.83 -13.14
C PRO A 233 -6.01 7.72 -11.91
N ALA A 234 -5.12 8.70 -11.81
CA ALA A 234 -5.06 9.60 -10.67
C ALA A 234 -5.59 10.99 -11.04
N HIS A 235 -6.75 11.34 -10.45
CA HIS A 235 -7.37 12.66 -10.53
C HIS A 235 -8.26 12.88 -9.29
N PRO A 236 -8.33 14.10 -8.71
CA PRO A 236 -7.63 15.31 -9.14
C PRO A 236 -6.14 15.32 -8.82
N LYS A 237 -5.35 15.90 -9.71
CA LYS A 237 -3.92 16.20 -9.51
C LYS A 237 -3.59 17.53 -10.21
N PRO A 238 -2.74 18.38 -9.59
CA PRO A 238 -2.35 19.64 -10.22
C PRO A 238 -1.38 19.44 -11.39
N GLU A 239 -0.59 18.35 -11.37
CA GLU A 239 0.37 18.01 -12.40
C GLU A 239 0.05 16.60 -12.93
N LEU A 240 -0.13 16.46 -14.26
CA LEU A 240 -0.67 15.27 -14.91
C LEU A 240 0.35 14.46 -15.73
N PHE A 241 1.49 15.05 -16.10
CA PHE A 241 2.41 14.47 -17.09
C PHE A 241 3.73 13.99 -16.47
N VAL A 242 4.26 14.65 -15.46
CA VAL A 242 5.53 14.30 -14.82
C VAL A 242 5.31 13.47 -13.54
N SER A 243 4.17 13.63 -12.87
CA SER A 243 3.87 12.92 -11.60
C SER A 243 3.59 11.42 -11.80
N GLN A 244 4.64 10.66 -12.13
CA GLN A 244 4.55 9.26 -12.55
C GLN A 244 5.09 8.23 -11.56
N LEU A 245 5.52 8.61 -10.36
CA LEU A 245 6.08 7.64 -9.40
C LEU A 245 5.02 7.01 -8.50
N ALA A 246 4.06 7.81 -8.02
CA ALA A 246 2.98 7.31 -7.20
C ALA A 246 1.89 6.62 -8.05
N THR A 247 1.35 5.53 -7.53
CA THR A 247 0.14 4.91 -8.06
C THR A 247 -0.76 4.49 -6.90
N ASP A 248 -2.08 4.65 -7.08
CA ASP A 248 -3.06 4.06 -6.18
C ASP A 248 -3.23 2.58 -6.51
N GLY A 249 -3.66 1.78 -5.53
CA GLY A 249 -3.80 0.35 -5.74
C GLY A 249 -4.44 -0.38 -4.57
N PRO A 250 -4.74 -1.68 -4.76
CA PRO A 250 -5.46 -2.51 -3.82
C PRO A 250 -4.57 -3.26 -2.85
N MET A 251 -5.14 -3.55 -1.67
CA MET A 251 -4.68 -4.57 -0.73
C MET A 251 -5.82 -5.53 -0.41
N GLY A 252 -5.51 -6.81 -0.20
CA GLY A 252 -6.48 -7.85 0.10
C GLY A 252 -5.87 -8.97 0.92
N ARG A 253 -6.72 -9.73 1.62
CA ARG A 253 -6.30 -10.92 2.34
C ARG A 253 -6.07 -12.11 1.41
N ARG A 254 -6.63 -12.03 0.19
CA ARG A 254 -6.51 -13.00 -0.90
C ARG A 254 -6.17 -12.30 -2.21
N VAL A 255 -5.50 -13.00 -3.11
CA VAL A 255 -5.12 -12.43 -4.42
C VAL A 255 -6.34 -12.08 -5.27
N HIS A 256 -7.41 -12.89 -5.20
CA HIS A 256 -8.63 -12.58 -5.94
C HIS A 256 -9.34 -11.30 -5.43
N ASP A 257 -9.23 -10.96 -4.14
CA ASP A 257 -9.74 -9.69 -3.60
C ASP A 257 -8.96 -8.50 -4.16
N VAL A 258 -7.61 -8.64 -4.21
CA VAL A 258 -6.72 -7.64 -4.85
C VAL A 258 -7.07 -7.46 -6.32
N ALA A 259 -7.28 -8.56 -7.05
CA ALA A 259 -7.63 -8.54 -8.47
C ALA A 259 -8.99 -7.87 -8.74
N ARG A 260 -9.99 -8.18 -7.92
CA ARG A 260 -11.32 -7.58 -7.99
C ARG A 260 -11.28 -6.07 -7.75
N LEU A 261 -10.63 -5.65 -6.68
CA LEU A 261 -10.52 -4.23 -6.35
C LEU A 261 -9.71 -3.47 -7.42
N LEU A 262 -8.63 -4.07 -7.96
CA LEU A 262 -7.92 -3.50 -9.09
C LEU A 262 -8.84 -3.31 -10.29
N GLY A 263 -9.68 -4.29 -10.61
CA GLY A 263 -10.63 -4.22 -11.72
C GLY A 263 -11.58 -3.02 -11.63
N ILE A 264 -12.02 -2.70 -10.41
CA ILE A 264 -12.86 -1.53 -10.14
C ILE A 264 -12.06 -0.22 -10.25
N GLN A 265 -10.86 -0.17 -9.71
CA GLN A 265 -10.04 1.05 -9.67
C GLN A 265 -9.42 1.40 -11.03
N ALA A 266 -9.10 0.39 -11.85
CA ALA A 266 -8.34 0.52 -13.10
C ALA A 266 -9.18 1.02 -14.28
N GLY A 267 -8.47 1.46 -15.31
CA GLY A 267 -9.06 1.79 -16.62
C GLY A 267 -8.82 3.25 -17.02
N PHE A 268 -8.97 3.52 -18.31
CA PHE A 268 -8.77 4.84 -18.90
C PHE A 268 -9.71 5.90 -18.30
N ASP A 269 -9.20 7.12 -18.16
CA ASP A 269 -9.99 8.33 -17.90
C ASP A 269 -9.31 9.53 -18.58
N ALA A 270 -10.07 10.28 -19.38
CA ALA A 270 -9.54 11.42 -20.14
C ALA A 270 -8.94 12.53 -19.26
N ARG A 271 -9.36 12.61 -17.98
CA ARG A 271 -8.82 13.56 -16.99
C ARG A 271 -7.44 13.16 -16.47
N ALA A 272 -7.02 11.92 -16.75
CA ALA A 272 -5.69 11.38 -16.44
C ALA A 272 -5.04 10.87 -17.74
N PRO A 273 -4.43 11.77 -18.53
CA PRO A 273 -4.04 11.48 -19.94
C PRO A 273 -3.02 10.34 -20.09
N LEU A 274 -2.25 10.02 -19.03
CA LEU A 274 -1.31 8.89 -19.02
C LEU A 274 -1.91 7.59 -18.47
N SER A 275 -3.23 7.54 -18.28
CA SER A 275 -3.91 6.33 -17.81
C SER A 275 -3.95 5.24 -18.88
N LEU A 276 -3.85 3.96 -18.42
CA LEU A 276 -3.86 2.78 -19.29
C LEU A 276 -5.28 2.24 -19.48
N GLY A 277 -5.58 1.82 -20.69
CA GLY A 277 -6.84 1.21 -21.09
C GLY A 277 -7.41 1.88 -22.33
N GLU A 278 -8.39 1.23 -22.95
CA GLU A 278 -9.17 1.84 -24.04
C GLU A 278 -10.29 2.72 -23.43
N PRO A 279 -10.67 3.82 -24.10
CA PRO A 279 -11.90 4.53 -23.77
C PRO A 279 -13.05 3.54 -23.70
N ALA A 280 -13.89 3.63 -22.69
CA ALA A 280 -15.11 2.82 -22.66
C ALA A 280 -15.87 3.08 -23.96
N GLY A 281 -16.05 2.05 -24.77
CA GLY A 281 -16.80 2.17 -26.01
C GLY A 281 -18.15 2.80 -25.69
N ALA A 282 -18.52 3.84 -26.44
CA ALA A 282 -19.76 4.58 -26.28
C ALA A 282 -20.97 3.73 -26.74
N GLY A 283 -21.16 2.58 -26.07
CA GLY A 283 -22.37 1.76 -26.21
C GLY A 283 -23.26 2.00 -25.00
N PRO A 284 -24.49 2.51 -25.18
CA PRO A 284 -25.42 2.59 -24.06
C PRO A 284 -25.82 1.17 -23.66
N GLY A 285 -25.47 0.75 -22.42
CA GLY A 285 -26.14 -0.37 -21.78
C GLY A 285 -25.33 -1.55 -21.27
N ALA A 286 -24.01 -1.57 -21.35
CA ALA A 286 -23.24 -2.62 -20.71
C ALA A 286 -22.47 -2.04 -19.51
N ALA A 287 -23.06 -2.07 -18.35
CA ALA A 287 -22.32 -2.08 -17.08
C ALA A 287 -21.56 -3.42 -17.03
N HIS A 288 -20.46 -3.54 -17.77
CA HIS A 288 -19.58 -4.68 -17.62
C HIS A 288 -18.99 -4.62 -16.22
N ASP A 289 -19.17 -5.68 -15.46
CA ASP A 289 -18.52 -5.84 -14.15
C ASP A 289 -17.00 -5.83 -14.35
N THR A 290 -16.40 -4.66 -14.25
CA THR A 290 -14.95 -4.46 -14.42
C THR A 290 -14.15 -5.18 -13.36
N SER A 291 -14.77 -5.57 -12.23
CA SER A 291 -14.11 -6.27 -11.13
C SER A 291 -13.49 -7.61 -11.53
N THR A 292 -13.98 -8.22 -12.62
CA THR A 292 -13.48 -9.52 -13.11
C THR A 292 -12.25 -9.43 -14.02
N ARG A 293 -11.89 -8.23 -14.47
CA ARG A 293 -10.89 -8.00 -15.53
C ARG A 293 -9.50 -8.57 -15.24
N PHE A 294 -9.10 -8.61 -13.97
CA PHE A 294 -7.77 -9.05 -13.55
C PHE A 294 -7.81 -10.34 -12.70
N LEU A 295 -8.96 -11.02 -12.66
CA LEU A 295 -9.06 -12.27 -11.91
C LEU A 295 -8.06 -13.29 -12.47
N PRO A 296 -7.28 -13.94 -11.59
CA PRO A 296 -6.45 -15.06 -11.99
C PRO A 296 -7.30 -16.19 -12.56
N PRO A 297 -6.78 -16.98 -13.52
CA PRO A 297 -7.45 -18.20 -13.95
C PRO A 297 -7.53 -19.21 -12.78
N PRO A 298 -8.56 -20.09 -12.75
CA PRO A 298 -8.74 -21.06 -11.66
C PRO A 298 -7.59 -22.05 -11.50
N ASP A 299 -6.85 -22.32 -12.57
CA ASP A 299 -5.68 -23.21 -12.64
C ASP A 299 -4.34 -22.46 -12.55
N ALA A 300 -4.36 -21.23 -12.03
CA ALA A 300 -3.14 -20.44 -11.83
C ALA A 300 -2.09 -21.24 -11.05
N SER A 301 -0.87 -21.27 -11.57
CA SER A 301 0.23 -22.08 -11.04
C SER A 301 1.55 -21.34 -11.18
N VAL A 302 2.49 -21.68 -10.30
CA VAL A 302 3.89 -21.22 -10.41
C VAL A 302 4.76 -22.12 -11.30
N ARG A 303 4.23 -23.28 -11.72
CA ARG A 303 4.98 -24.27 -12.50
C ARG A 303 5.49 -23.68 -13.81
N GLY A 304 6.79 -23.86 -14.06
CA GLY A 304 7.46 -23.37 -15.26
C GLY A 304 7.78 -21.87 -15.24
N LEU A 305 7.35 -21.10 -14.23
CA LEU A 305 7.76 -19.69 -14.10
C LEU A 305 9.27 -19.60 -13.87
N ARG A 306 9.93 -18.69 -14.56
CA ARG A 306 11.34 -18.34 -14.38
C ARG A 306 11.41 -17.06 -13.54
N VAL A 307 12.00 -17.15 -12.36
CA VAL A 307 12.06 -16.06 -11.39
C VAL A 307 13.50 -15.64 -11.16
N ALA A 308 13.84 -14.40 -11.46
CA ALA A 308 15.13 -13.81 -11.14
C ALA A 308 15.14 -13.38 -9.66
N TRP A 309 15.92 -14.02 -8.82
CA TRP A 309 16.15 -13.60 -7.44
C TRP A 309 17.26 -12.54 -7.39
N LEU A 310 16.91 -11.33 -7.03
CA LEU A 310 17.83 -10.19 -6.96
C LEU A 310 18.45 -10.01 -5.56
N GLY A 311 17.90 -10.68 -4.53
CA GLY A 311 18.44 -10.74 -3.18
C GLY A 311 18.64 -9.36 -2.53
N ASP A 312 19.87 -9.12 -2.13
CA ASP A 312 20.33 -7.83 -1.59
C ASP A 312 21.02 -6.94 -2.66
N LEU A 313 20.80 -7.24 -3.94
CA LEU A 313 21.45 -6.60 -5.08
C LEU A 313 22.99 -6.71 -5.03
N GLY A 314 23.49 -7.88 -4.63
CA GLY A 314 24.92 -8.15 -4.54
C GLY A 314 25.63 -7.40 -3.42
N GLY A 315 24.99 -7.25 -2.28
CA GLY A 315 25.50 -6.56 -1.09
C GLY A 315 25.21 -5.03 -1.10
N ARG A 316 24.50 -4.53 -2.10
CA ARG A 316 24.07 -3.11 -2.16
C ARG A 316 23.14 -2.75 -1.01
N LEU A 317 22.11 -3.57 -0.79
CA LEU A 317 21.14 -3.35 0.26
C LEU A 317 21.67 -3.89 1.60
N ALA A 318 21.71 -3.04 2.63
CA ALA A 318 21.84 -3.54 3.99
C ALA A 318 20.54 -4.27 4.36
N THR A 319 20.62 -5.50 4.85
CA THR A 319 19.46 -6.28 5.27
C THR A 319 19.67 -6.87 6.66
N GLU A 320 18.66 -6.82 7.51
CA GLU A 320 18.72 -7.52 8.80
C GLU A 320 18.75 -9.05 8.61
N ALA A 321 19.42 -9.71 9.55
CA ALA A 321 19.52 -11.16 9.57
C ALA A 321 18.13 -11.83 9.52
N GLY A 322 17.99 -12.85 8.70
CA GLY A 322 16.75 -13.61 8.52
C GLY A 322 15.84 -13.10 7.38
N ILE A 323 15.96 -11.85 6.92
CA ILE A 323 15.12 -11.32 5.83
C ILE A 323 15.32 -12.09 4.53
N LEU A 324 16.56 -12.19 4.06
CA LEU A 324 16.87 -12.92 2.81
C LEU A 324 16.48 -14.39 2.91
N GLN A 325 16.84 -15.03 4.01
CA GLN A 325 16.54 -16.44 4.25
C GLN A 325 15.03 -16.73 4.25
N THR A 326 14.21 -15.82 4.83
CA THR A 326 12.75 -15.96 4.82
C THR A 326 12.19 -15.85 3.39
N CYS A 327 12.70 -14.90 2.60
CA CYS A 327 12.31 -14.75 1.20
C CYS A 327 12.79 -15.94 0.33
N GLU A 328 14.00 -16.42 0.55
CA GLU A 328 14.52 -17.61 -0.14
C GLU A 328 13.71 -18.87 0.17
N ALA A 329 13.27 -19.05 1.42
CA ALA A 329 12.38 -20.16 1.79
C ALA A 329 11.03 -20.09 1.05
N ALA A 330 10.48 -18.89 0.85
CA ALA A 330 9.28 -18.65 0.05
C ALA A 330 9.51 -19.02 -1.43
N LEU A 331 10.63 -18.59 -2.01
CA LEU A 331 11.03 -18.96 -3.37
C LEU A 331 11.28 -20.46 -3.53
N GLN A 332 11.86 -21.11 -2.54
CA GLN A 332 12.02 -22.58 -2.53
C GLN A 332 10.68 -23.31 -2.51
N THR A 333 9.64 -22.71 -1.90
CA THR A 333 8.29 -23.27 -1.99
C THR A 333 7.77 -23.24 -3.43
N MET A 334 8.01 -22.16 -4.17
CA MET A 334 7.70 -22.09 -5.61
C MET A 334 8.54 -23.11 -6.41
N ALA A 335 9.83 -23.24 -6.11
CA ALA A 335 10.73 -24.15 -6.81
C ALA A 335 10.30 -25.61 -6.66
N ARG A 336 9.84 -26.03 -5.46
CA ARG A 336 9.31 -27.39 -5.24
C ARG A 336 8.10 -27.71 -6.11
N GLU A 337 7.34 -26.70 -6.51
CA GLU A 337 6.19 -26.83 -7.42
C GLU A 337 6.54 -26.59 -8.89
N GLY A 338 7.84 -26.50 -9.20
CA GLY A 338 8.34 -26.49 -10.58
C GLY A 338 8.59 -25.10 -11.15
N ALA A 339 8.70 -24.07 -10.32
CA ALA A 339 9.28 -22.79 -10.75
C ALA A 339 10.81 -22.88 -10.82
N HIS A 340 11.41 -22.12 -11.71
CA HIS A 340 12.87 -22.01 -11.87
C HIS A 340 13.33 -20.71 -11.20
N ILE A 341 14.09 -20.83 -10.10
CA ILE A 341 14.60 -19.68 -9.35
C ILE A 341 16.09 -19.53 -9.64
N GLU A 342 16.47 -18.39 -10.18
CA GLU A 342 17.86 -18.11 -10.56
C GLU A 342 18.35 -16.81 -9.92
N PRO A 343 19.54 -16.81 -9.29
CA PRO A 343 20.18 -15.56 -8.87
C PRO A 343 20.45 -14.66 -10.08
N ALA A 344 20.11 -13.37 -9.95
CA ALA A 344 20.34 -12.42 -11.02
C ALA A 344 20.84 -11.07 -10.47
N ARG A 345 21.35 -10.22 -11.35
CA ARG A 345 21.83 -8.88 -11.01
C ARG A 345 21.31 -7.86 -12.00
N ILE A 346 21.10 -6.64 -11.54
CA ILE A 346 20.81 -5.50 -12.42
C ILE A 346 22.15 -4.91 -12.84
N ASP A 347 22.49 -5.04 -14.12
CA ASP A 347 23.76 -4.54 -14.68
C ASP A 347 23.71 -3.01 -14.92
N ILE A 348 23.76 -2.23 -13.84
CA ILE A 348 23.75 -0.78 -13.84
C ILE A 348 24.46 -0.26 -12.58
N ASP A 349 24.98 0.95 -12.66
CA ASP A 349 25.46 1.68 -11.47
C ASP A 349 24.27 2.03 -10.56
N LEU A 350 24.15 1.31 -9.45
CA LEU A 350 23.06 1.48 -8.48
C LEU A 350 23.21 2.77 -7.64
N ASP A 351 24.41 3.35 -7.54
CA ASP A 351 24.60 4.67 -6.93
C ASP A 351 24.02 5.76 -7.83
N ALA A 352 24.29 5.69 -9.13
CA ALA A 352 23.68 6.60 -10.10
C ALA A 352 22.14 6.48 -10.12
N VAL A 353 21.60 5.26 -9.95
CA VAL A 353 20.13 5.05 -9.82
C VAL A 353 19.58 5.71 -8.57
N TRP A 354 20.27 5.60 -7.43
CA TRP A 354 19.86 6.24 -6.19
C TRP A 354 19.89 7.77 -6.30
N ASP A 355 20.96 8.33 -6.86
CA ASP A 355 21.08 9.77 -7.07
C ASP A 355 19.98 10.30 -7.99
N ALA A 356 19.70 9.59 -9.08
CA ALA A 356 18.59 9.91 -9.98
C ALA A 356 17.22 9.83 -9.29
N TRP A 357 17.03 8.83 -8.42
CA TRP A 357 15.84 8.70 -7.59
C TRP A 357 15.65 9.91 -6.68
N LEU A 358 16.71 10.38 -6.00
CA LEU A 358 16.65 11.56 -5.13
C LEU A 358 16.21 12.81 -5.91
N VAL A 359 16.72 12.99 -7.13
CA VAL A 359 16.32 14.12 -8.00
C VAL A 359 14.82 14.03 -8.34
N TRP A 360 14.35 12.88 -8.80
CA TRP A 360 12.94 12.67 -9.14
C TRP A 360 12.03 12.85 -7.94
N ARG A 361 12.41 12.27 -6.82
CA ARG A 361 11.64 12.34 -5.59
C ARG A 361 11.46 13.78 -5.11
N ARG A 362 12.55 14.54 -5.05
CA ARG A 362 12.57 15.96 -4.66
C ARG A 362 11.70 16.80 -5.60
N ALA A 363 11.84 16.61 -6.91
CA ALA A 363 11.04 17.32 -7.90
C ALA A 363 9.53 17.13 -7.73
N LEU A 364 9.10 15.94 -7.28
CA LEU A 364 7.68 15.59 -7.12
C LEU A 364 7.12 15.91 -5.72
N VAL A 365 7.94 15.87 -4.68
CA VAL A 365 7.51 16.11 -3.30
C VAL A 365 7.53 17.59 -2.93
N ALA A 366 8.58 18.31 -3.32
CA ALA A 366 8.79 19.69 -2.91
C ALA A 366 7.65 20.66 -3.25
N PRO A 367 6.98 20.58 -4.43
CA PRO A 367 5.87 21.50 -4.74
C PRO A 367 4.69 21.39 -3.76
N ALA A 368 4.34 20.19 -3.31
CA ALA A 368 3.27 20.00 -2.35
C ALA A 368 3.63 20.58 -0.97
N VAL A 369 4.87 20.38 -0.53
CA VAL A 369 5.37 20.95 0.74
C VAL A 369 5.44 22.48 0.64
N ALA A 370 5.94 23.03 -0.47
CA ALA A 370 5.98 24.47 -0.72
C ALA A 370 4.58 25.10 -0.62
N ALA A 371 3.57 24.46 -1.20
CA ALA A 371 2.20 24.97 -1.18
C ALA A 371 1.63 25.13 0.25
N VAL A 372 1.89 24.15 1.14
CA VAL A 372 1.41 24.20 2.53
C VAL A 372 2.28 25.06 3.45
N THR A 373 3.53 25.33 3.07
CA THR A 373 4.47 26.13 3.85
C THR A 373 4.57 27.60 3.36
N ALA A 374 3.76 28.00 2.40
CA ALA A 374 3.79 29.35 1.82
C ALA A 374 3.39 30.46 2.82
N ALA A 375 2.52 30.15 3.78
CA ALA A 375 2.08 31.13 4.78
C ALA A 375 3.09 31.23 5.94
N PRO A 376 3.33 32.42 6.53
CA PRO A 376 4.18 32.57 7.71
C PRO A 376 3.72 31.69 8.88
N GLY A 377 4.66 31.06 9.59
CA GLY A 377 4.38 30.23 10.78
C GLY A 377 3.82 28.83 10.49
N THR A 378 3.72 28.43 9.22
CA THR A 378 3.26 27.08 8.87
C THR A 378 4.39 26.04 8.82
N ARG A 379 5.62 26.48 8.58
CA ARG A 379 6.78 25.59 8.43
C ARG A 379 7.02 24.72 9.65
N ASP A 380 6.88 25.25 10.87
CA ASP A 380 7.08 24.51 12.12
C ASP A 380 5.98 23.45 12.38
N GLN A 381 4.91 23.50 11.58
CA GLN A 381 3.81 22.55 11.64
C GLN A 381 3.98 21.36 10.68
N VAL A 382 5.03 21.36 9.89
CA VAL A 382 5.34 20.29 8.92
C VAL A 382 6.44 19.38 9.49
N LYS A 383 6.35 18.09 9.22
CA LYS A 383 7.35 17.12 9.69
C LYS A 383 8.74 17.38 9.09
N PRO A 384 9.83 17.10 9.85
CA PRO A 384 11.20 17.38 9.40
C PRO A 384 11.58 16.74 8.06
N GLU A 385 11.11 15.51 7.79
CA GLU A 385 11.42 14.80 6.55
C GLU A 385 10.80 15.48 5.32
N ALA A 386 9.62 16.09 5.45
CA ALA A 386 8.99 16.84 4.37
C ALA A 386 9.72 18.16 4.10
N LEU A 387 10.13 18.84 5.17
CA LEU A 387 10.95 20.05 5.05
C LEU A 387 12.31 19.74 4.40
N TRP A 388 12.93 18.63 4.79
CA TRP A 388 14.17 18.18 4.20
C TRP A 388 14.04 17.94 2.68
N GLU A 389 12.97 17.27 2.22
CA GLU A 389 12.71 17.08 0.78
C GLU A 389 12.55 18.42 0.05
N HIS A 390 11.82 19.36 0.64
CA HIS A 390 11.62 20.69 0.08
C HIS A 390 12.94 21.46 0.00
N ASP A 391 13.73 21.47 1.08
CA ASP A 391 14.97 22.24 1.15
C ASP A 391 16.06 21.68 0.21
N GLN A 392 16.14 20.35 0.12
CA GLN A 392 17.05 19.66 -0.81
C GLN A 392 16.65 19.82 -2.29
N ALA A 393 15.43 20.24 -2.57
CA ALA A 393 14.98 20.54 -3.94
C ALA A 393 15.39 21.94 -4.41
N GLN A 394 15.86 22.81 -3.50
CA GLN A 394 16.27 24.16 -3.86
C GLN A 394 17.45 24.13 -4.83
N GLY A 395 17.34 24.88 -5.93
CA GLY A 395 18.38 24.91 -6.96
C GLY A 395 18.41 23.69 -7.91
N LEU A 396 17.43 22.78 -7.80
CA LEU A 396 17.32 21.66 -8.75
C LEU A 396 17.08 22.20 -10.17
N SER A 397 18.05 21.97 -11.06
CA SER A 397 17.95 22.44 -12.45
C SER A 397 17.17 21.46 -13.33
N PHE A 398 16.57 21.99 -14.39
CA PHE A 398 15.94 21.17 -15.43
C PHE A 398 16.94 20.19 -16.07
N THR A 399 18.18 20.61 -16.27
CA THR A 399 19.24 19.74 -16.81
C THR A 399 19.52 18.55 -15.90
N ALA A 400 19.62 18.77 -14.57
CA ALA A 400 19.79 17.68 -13.60
C ALA A 400 18.60 16.71 -13.61
N PHE A 401 17.37 17.23 -13.72
CA PHE A 401 16.18 16.40 -13.85
C PHE A 401 16.18 15.54 -15.12
N MET A 402 16.59 16.10 -16.26
CA MET A 402 16.70 15.37 -17.53
C MET A 402 17.80 14.30 -17.49
N GLN A 403 18.93 14.57 -16.84
CA GLN A 403 19.99 13.57 -16.62
C GLN A 403 19.48 12.41 -15.74
N ALA A 404 18.82 12.72 -14.64
CA ALA A 404 18.19 11.71 -13.79
C ALA A 404 17.11 10.90 -14.53
N SER A 405 16.37 11.55 -15.45
CA SER A 405 15.38 10.87 -16.29
C SER A 405 16.03 9.90 -17.29
N ALA A 406 17.23 10.23 -17.80
CA ALA A 406 17.99 9.32 -18.65
C ALA A 406 18.45 8.07 -17.86
N VAL A 407 18.93 8.24 -16.62
CA VAL A 407 19.28 7.10 -15.74
C VAL A 407 18.05 6.23 -15.43
N ARG A 408 16.88 6.84 -15.21
CA ARG A 408 15.61 6.12 -15.04
C ARG A 408 15.28 5.25 -16.27
N GLY A 409 15.50 5.79 -17.48
CA GLY A 409 15.33 5.05 -18.73
C GLY A 409 16.31 3.88 -18.85
N GLN A 410 17.58 4.10 -18.47
CA GLN A 410 18.59 3.03 -18.45
C GLN A 410 18.20 1.92 -17.47
N LEU A 411 17.74 2.23 -16.26
CA LEU A 411 17.24 1.24 -15.31
C LEU A 411 16.12 0.39 -15.92
N LEU A 412 15.13 1.03 -16.57
CA LEU A 412 14.07 0.28 -17.23
C LEU A 412 14.63 -0.69 -18.27
N HIS A 413 15.56 -0.26 -19.14
CA HIS A 413 16.17 -1.13 -20.15
C HIS A 413 16.92 -2.31 -19.53
N ARG A 414 17.64 -2.11 -18.41
CA ARG A 414 18.32 -3.22 -17.70
C ARG A 414 17.33 -4.21 -17.08
N LEU A 415 16.22 -3.73 -16.55
CA LEU A 415 15.17 -4.63 -16.04
C LEU A 415 14.47 -5.37 -17.19
N LEU A 416 14.25 -4.73 -18.34
CA LEU A 416 13.70 -5.39 -19.54
C LEU A 416 14.61 -6.51 -20.04
N ALA A 417 15.93 -6.32 -20.02
CA ALA A 417 16.88 -7.37 -20.37
C ALA A 417 16.77 -8.60 -19.45
N LEU A 418 16.51 -8.42 -18.14
CA LEU A 418 16.23 -9.55 -17.24
C LEU A 418 14.94 -10.27 -17.63
N PHE A 419 13.92 -9.53 -18.06
CA PHE A 419 12.67 -10.11 -18.51
C PHE A 419 12.72 -10.85 -19.86
N GLU A 420 13.81 -10.76 -20.63
CA GLU A 420 14.00 -11.63 -21.80
C GLU A 420 14.14 -13.11 -21.39
N HIS A 421 14.70 -13.37 -20.20
CA HIS A 421 14.99 -14.69 -19.69
C HIS A 421 14.11 -15.09 -18.49
N HIS A 422 13.44 -14.15 -17.84
CA HIS A 422 12.62 -14.38 -16.65
C HIS A 422 11.21 -13.83 -16.82
N ASP A 423 10.28 -14.44 -16.14
CA ASP A 423 8.87 -14.04 -16.14
C ASP A 423 8.57 -13.08 -14.98
N LEU A 424 9.31 -13.20 -13.88
CA LEU A 424 9.24 -12.37 -12.68
C LEU A 424 10.63 -12.00 -12.18
N LEU A 425 10.72 -10.83 -11.52
CA LEU A 425 11.84 -10.50 -10.67
C LEU A 425 11.38 -10.54 -9.22
N ALA A 426 12.25 -10.93 -8.29
CA ALA A 426 11.91 -11.07 -6.88
C ALA A 426 12.92 -10.36 -5.97
N LEU A 427 12.40 -9.66 -4.95
CA LEU A 427 13.16 -8.96 -3.90
C LEU A 427 12.39 -9.06 -2.57
N PRO A 428 13.02 -8.89 -1.40
CA PRO A 428 12.27 -8.64 -0.17
C PRO A 428 11.38 -7.39 -0.27
N THR A 429 10.28 -7.33 0.46
CA THR A 429 9.47 -6.09 0.56
C THR A 429 10.03 -5.06 1.52
N ALA A 430 10.93 -5.48 2.40
CA ALA A 430 11.64 -4.60 3.34
C ALA A 430 13.04 -5.13 3.59
N GLN A 431 13.97 -4.24 3.95
CA GLN A 431 15.36 -4.57 4.28
C GLN A 431 15.54 -5.01 5.75
N LEU A 432 14.52 -4.80 6.57
CA LEU A 432 14.54 -5.07 8.00
C LEU A 432 13.17 -5.55 8.49
N TRP A 433 13.15 -6.08 9.70
CA TRP A 433 11.92 -6.41 10.42
C TRP A 433 11.21 -5.14 10.92
N PRO A 434 9.94 -5.22 11.33
CA PRO A 434 9.26 -4.08 11.95
C PRO A 434 10.05 -3.55 13.13
N PHE A 435 10.38 -2.27 13.13
CA PHE A 435 11.17 -1.59 14.17
C PHE A 435 10.26 -0.96 15.24
N PRO A 436 10.80 -0.60 16.44
CA PRO A 436 10.02 -0.03 17.54
C PRO A 436 9.18 1.17 17.09
N ILE A 437 7.91 1.21 17.49
CA ILE A 437 6.93 2.22 17.07
C ILE A 437 7.32 3.65 17.43
N ALA A 438 8.08 3.83 18.52
CA ALA A 438 8.57 5.15 18.96
C ALA A 438 9.72 5.70 18.10
N GLN A 439 10.33 4.86 17.26
CA GLN A 439 11.43 5.26 16.38
C GLN A 439 10.88 5.84 15.08
N THR A 440 11.25 7.06 14.74
CA THR A 440 10.74 7.73 13.52
C THR A 440 11.17 7.05 12.23
N TRP A 441 12.41 6.55 12.17
CA TRP A 441 12.96 5.74 11.08
C TRP A 441 14.27 5.08 11.51
N PRO A 442 14.66 3.94 10.93
CA PRO A 442 15.91 3.23 11.25
C PRO A 442 17.13 4.03 10.82
N ARG A 443 18.06 4.28 11.74
CA ARG A 443 19.30 5.03 11.48
C ARG A 443 20.42 4.16 10.93
N ALA A 444 20.33 2.86 11.14
CA ALA A 444 21.26 1.87 10.62
C ALA A 444 20.55 0.52 10.43
N ILE A 445 21.06 -0.29 9.52
CA ILE A 445 20.68 -1.69 9.30
C ILE A 445 21.97 -2.50 9.27
N ASP A 446 22.07 -3.51 10.12
CA ASP A 446 23.26 -4.37 10.24
C ASP A 446 24.59 -3.58 10.27
N GLY A 447 24.62 -2.55 11.14
CA GLY A 447 25.78 -1.67 11.29
C GLY A 447 26.01 -0.66 10.17
N ARG A 448 25.30 -0.71 9.04
CA ARG A 448 25.40 0.25 7.95
C ARG A 448 24.45 1.42 8.18
N ALA A 449 25.01 2.63 8.29
CA ALA A 449 24.23 3.87 8.48
C ALA A 449 23.33 4.17 7.28
N MET A 450 22.12 4.67 7.56
CA MET A 450 21.18 5.17 6.58
C MET A 450 21.38 6.68 6.40
N ASP A 451 21.73 7.11 5.20
CA ASP A 451 22.06 8.51 4.84
C ASP A 451 20.82 9.41 4.71
N THR A 452 19.66 8.80 4.48
CA THR A 452 18.36 9.50 4.38
C THR A 452 17.29 8.74 5.15
N TYR A 453 16.19 9.43 5.50
CA TYR A 453 15.07 8.84 6.22
C TYR A 453 14.34 7.72 5.43
N HIS A 454 14.64 7.55 4.16
CA HIS A 454 14.03 6.57 3.27
C HIS A 454 15.05 5.60 2.62
N ARG A 455 16.35 5.68 2.97
CA ARG A 455 17.36 4.74 2.44
C ARG A 455 17.05 3.28 2.79
N TRP A 456 16.53 3.04 3.96
CA TRP A 456 16.13 1.70 4.42
C TRP A 456 14.97 1.07 3.62
N MET A 457 14.33 1.85 2.74
CA MET A 457 13.26 1.41 1.85
C MET A 457 13.74 1.23 0.41
N GLU A 458 15.05 1.34 0.14
CA GLU A 458 15.62 1.30 -1.22
C GLU A 458 15.18 0.06 -2.00
N VAL A 459 15.01 -1.07 -1.33
CA VAL A 459 14.57 -2.35 -1.93
C VAL A 459 13.28 -2.23 -2.77
N THR A 460 12.40 -1.28 -2.45
CA THR A 460 11.14 -1.08 -3.16
C THR A 460 11.22 -0.08 -4.31
N LEU A 461 12.34 0.62 -4.44
CA LEU A 461 12.55 1.69 -5.42
C LEU A 461 12.50 1.18 -6.86
N TYR A 462 13.11 0.04 -7.16
CA TYR A 462 13.41 -0.41 -8.53
C TYR A 462 12.15 -0.62 -9.36
N ALA A 463 11.14 -1.30 -8.82
CA ALA A 463 9.84 -1.44 -9.47
C ALA A 463 9.14 -0.09 -9.66
N THR A 464 9.19 0.77 -8.63
CA THR A 464 8.58 2.11 -8.69
C THR A 464 9.21 2.98 -9.76
N PHE A 465 10.56 3.08 -9.76
CA PHE A 465 11.27 3.98 -10.65
C PHE A 465 11.16 3.55 -12.11
N ALA A 466 11.07 2.25 -12.36
CA ALA A 466 10.81 1.69 -13.70
C ALA A 466 9.32 1.70 -14.10
N GLY A 467 8.39 2.05 -13.19
CA GLY A 467 6.94 2.06 -13.48
C GLY A 467 6.31 0.66 -13.62
N LEU A 468 6.96 -0.37 -13.08
CA LEU A 468 6.54 -1.78 -13.17
C LEU A 468 5.48 -2.13 -12.13
N PRO A 469 4.60 -3.12 -12.42
CA PRO A 469 3.72 -3.69 -11.43
C PRO A 469 4.51 -4.56 -10.46
N ALA A 470 4.17 -4.49 -9.17
CA ALA A 470 4.81 -5.32 -8.14
C ALA A 470 3.81 -5.65 -7.03
N ILE A 471 3.77 -6.90 -6.62
CA ILE A 471 2.92 -7.37 -5.53
C ILE A 471 3.78 -7.87 -4.36
N SER A 472 3.42 -7.48 -3.14
CA SER A 472 3.89 -8.12 -1.91
C SER A 472 3.06 -9.36 -1.65
N VAL A 473 3.72 -10.47 -1.44
CA VAL A 473 3.10 -11.73 -1.00
C VAL A 473 3.69 -12.15 0.35
N PRO A 474 2.93 -12.79 1.26
CA PRO A 474 3.45 -13.29 2.53
C PRO A 474 4.59 -14.28 2.33
N ALA A 475 5.76 -14.02 2.90
CA ALA A 475 6.93 -14.88 2.76
C ALA A 475 7.16 -15.78 3.98
N GLY A 476 6.77 -15.32 5.17
CA GLY A 476 7.00 -16.02 6.43
C GLY A 476 7.04 -15.08 7.62
N PHE A 477 7.65 -15.53 8.69
CA PHE A 477 7.76 -14.79 9.94
C PHE A 477 9.19 -14.81 10.47
N HIS A 478 9.53 -13.78 11.23
CA HIS A 478 10.75 -13.77 12.04
C HIS A 478 10.76 -14.98 13.00
N PRO A 479 11.93 -15.52 13.40
CA PRO A 479 12.02 -16.64 14.33
C PRO A 479 11.30 -16.45 15.68
N ASN A 480 11.04 -15.17 16.11
CA ASN A 480 10.18 -14.90 17.26
C ASN A 480 8.70 -15.25 17.04
N GLY A 481 8.32 -15.63 15.83
CA GLY A 481 6.96 -16.01 15.45
C GLY A 481 5.96 -14.86 15.34
N ARG A 482 6.36 -13.61 15.58
CA ARG A 482 5.45 -12.45 15.71
C ARG A 482 5.50 -11.50 14.52
N TRP A 483 6.65 -11.31 13.88
CA TRP A 483 6.83 -10.30 12.83
C TRP A 483 6.77 -10.91 11.44
N PRO A 484 5.77 -10.57 10.64
CA PRO A 484 5.67 -11.05 9.26
C PRO A 484 6.74 -10.44 8.35
N CYS A 485 7.06 -11.15 7.29
CA CYS A 485 7.90 -10.70 6.17
C CYS A 485 7.15 -10.91 4.85
N GLY A 486 7.38 -10.02 3.89
CA GLY A 486 6.87 -10.13 2.53
C GLY A 486 7.98 -10.32 1.51
N LEU A 487 7.67 -11.08 0.46
CA LEU A 487 8.41 -11.16 -0.79
C LEU A 487 7.71 -10.28 -1.83
N GLN A 488 8.41 -9.40 -2.53
CA GLN A 488 7.82 -8.71 -3.67
C GLN A 488 8.15 -9.46 -4.96
N LEU A 489 7.11 -9.75 -5.73
CA LEU A 489 7.19 -10.23 -7.10
C LEU A 489 6.94 -9.05 -8.03
N ILE A 490 7.83 -8.83 -8.99
CA ILE A 490 7.77 -7.71 -9.94
C ILE A 490 7.49 -8.30 -11.32
N GLY A 491 6.45 -7.79 -11.97
CA GLY A 491 6.04 -8.24 -13.29
C GLY A 491 6.57 -7.38 -14.42
N ARG A 492 6.44 -7.89 -15.65
CA ARG A 492 6.73 -7.15 -16.90
C ARG A 492 5.88 -5.87 -17.00
N PRO A 493 6.29 -4.86 -17.77
CA PRO A 493 5.48 -3.67 -17.98
C PRO A 493 4.05 -4.01 -18.41
N ARG A 494 3.06 -3.43 -17.74
CA ARG A 494 1.62 -3.59 -18.00
C ARG A 494 1.06 -5.01 -17.81
N ALA A 495 1.84 -5.96 -17.30
CA ALA A 495 1.46 -7.36 -17.11
C ALA A 495 0.80 -7.60 -15.73
N ASP A 496 -0.06 -6.69 -15.26
CA ASP A 496 -0.73 -6.79 -13.95
C ASP A 496 -1.50 -8.11 -13.79
N ALA A 497 -2.21 -8.56 -14.84
CA ALA A 497 -2.97 -9.81 -14.80
C ALA A 497 -2.06 -11.04 -14.68
N ALA A 498 -0.95 -11.09 -15.43
CA ALA A 498 0.00 -12.19 -15.34
C ALA A 498 0.70 -12.24 -13.96
N LEU A 499 1.02 -11.06 -13.40
CA LEU A 499 1.57 -10.95 -12.05
C LEU A 499 0.58 -11.48 -11.00
N LEU A 500 -0.70 -11.13 -11.11
CA LEU A 500 -1.75 -11.63 -10.22
C LEU A 500 -1.97 -13.14 -10.38
N ALA A 501 -1.88 -13.68 -11.60
CA ALA A 501 -1.94 -15.12 -11.83
C ALA A 501 -0.77 -15.86 -11.14
N ALA A 502 0.46 -15.35 -11.26
CA ALA A 502 1.61 -15.90 -10.57
C ALA A 502 1.47 -15.81 -9.04
N ALA A 503 0.97 -14.69 -8.52
CA ALA A 503 0.71 -14.52 -7.10
C ALA A 503 -0.38 -15.47 -6.59
N ALA A 504 -1.44 -15.75 -7.37
CA ALA A 504 -2.47 -16.72 -7.02
C ALA A 504 -1.93 -18.16 -7.01
N GLY A 505 -1.09 -18.49 -7.98
CA GLY A 505 -0.37 -19.78 -7.96
C GLY A 505 0.50 -19.95 -6.72
N TYR A 506 1.18 -18.88 -6.27
CA TYR A 506 1.93 -18.90 -5.02
C TYR A 506 1.02 -18.95 -3.78
N GLU A 507 -0.08 -18.19 -3.76
CA GLU A 507 -1.06 -18.19 -2.67
C GLU A 507 -1.54 -19.61 -2.33
N ALA A 508 -1.83 -20.42 -3.35
CA ALA A 508 -2.27 -21.80 -3.18
C ALA A 508 -1.24 -22.67 -2.44
N LEU A 509 0.04 -22.35 -2.51
CA LEU A 509 1.12 -23.09 -1.85
C LEU A 509 1.32 -22.73 -0.39
N ILE A 510 0.83 -21.57 0.02
CA ILE A 510 1.06 -21.01 1.35
C ILE A 510 -0.21 -20.97 2.20
N GLU A 511 -1.25 -21.70 1.84
CA GLU A 511 -2.53 -21.72 2.60
C GLU A 511 -2.34 -21.94 4.12
N PRO A 512 -1.48 -22.87 4.60
CA PRO A 512 -1.23 -23.02 6.04
C PRO A 512 -0.63 -21.75 6.68
N LEU A 513 0.16 -20.99 5.94
CA LEU A 513 0.73 -19.73 6.41
C LEU A 513 -0.35 -18.66 6.53
N LEU A 514 -1.29 -18.60 5.58
CA LEU A 514 -2.39 -17.64 5.54
C LEU A 514 -3.45 -17.85 6.61
N GLN A 515 -3.52 -19.07 7.20
CA GLN A 515 -4.40 -19.35 8.33
C GLN A 515 -3.94 -18.71 9.65
N ARG A 516 -2.71 -18.24 9.72
CA ARG A 516 -2.23 -17.52 10.91
C ARG A 516 -2.94 -16.17 11.04
N LEU A 517 -3.35 -15.86 12.25
CA LEU A 517 -4.07 -14.62 12.56
C LEU A 517 -3.28 -13.75 13.56
N PRO A 518 -3.42 -12.43 13.48
CA PRO A 518 -2.90 -11.53 14.52
C PRO A 518 -3.46 -11.89 15.90
N PRO A 519 -2.68 -11.76 16.99
CA PRO A 519 -3.09 -12.18 18.34
C PRO A 519 -4.42 -11.56 18.81
N ALA A 520 -4.73 -10.34 18.38
CA ALA A 520 -5.97 -9.65 18.75
C ALA A 520 -7.26 -10.30 18.19
N ILE A 521 -7.15 -11.21 17.20
CA ILE A 521 -8.28 -11.84 16.52
C ILE A 521 -8.14 -13.37 16.35
N GLY A 522 -6.99 -13.91 16.70
CA GLY A 522 -6.72 -15.35 16.71
C GLY A 522 -6.43 -15.74 18.14
N GLY A 523 -7.33 -16.48 18.80
CA GLY A 523 -7.08 -17.07 20.09
C GLY A 523 -6.07 -18.19 20.03
#